data_f6d758c96172e03baa5dbebb8c199910
#
_entry.id   f6d758c96172e03baa5dbebb8c199910
#
_cell.length_a   1.000
_cell.length_b   1.000
_cell.length_c   1.000
_cell.angle_alpha   90.00
_cell.angle_beta   90.00
_cell.angle_gamma   90.00
#
_symmetry.space_group_name_H-M   'P 1'
#
loop_
_entity.id
_entity.type
_entity.pdbx_description
1 polymer ?
#
loop_
_entity_poly.entity_id
_entity_poly.type
_entity_poly.pdbx_seq_one_letter_code
_entity_poly.pdbx_strand_id
1 'polypeptide(L)'
;MSFSLRQLTLALALCGLATTTLAADGSQPLRVLASLPITYGLGEVLLKGTDVSLERAAPANLPGSRQTAYFTGRGAPALAKLATDADAVIGLRSLWPDDPLYPISRRSNIRIIEVDAARPVDGALPGIAVQPGNQVDGLNSQPWLASNNMGRMADVMAADLVRLAPTAKPAIE
;
A
#
# COMPACT_ATOMS: atom_id res chain seq x y z
N MET A 1 -40.40 59.89 -30.99
CA MET A 1 -40.28 58.80 -29.98
C MET A 1 -38.82 58.42 -29.88
N SER A 2 -38.15 59.05 -28.91
CA SER A 2 -36.71 58.90 -28.70
C SER A 2 -36.48 57.78 -27.63
N PHE A 3 -36.05 56.61 -28.04
CA PHE A 3 -35.62 55.58 -27.13
C PHE A 3 -34.20 55.89 -26.60
N SER A 4 -34.16 56.00 -25.30
CA SER A 4 -32.97 56.40 -24.57
C SER A 4 -31.89 55.32 -24.60
N LEU A 5 -30.70 55.70 -25.08
CA LEU A 5 -29.49 54.88 -25.20
C LEU A 5 -28.84 54.48 -23.84
N ARG A 6 -29.54 54.68 -22.74
CA ARG A 6 -29.03 54.47 -21.38
C ARG A 6 -29.37 53.12 -20.75
N GLN A 7 -30.12 52.24 -21.43
CA GLN A 7 -30.52 50.94 -20.89
C GLN A 7 -29.75 49.75 -21.48
N LEU A 8 -28.75 49.99 -22.34
CA LEU A 8 -28.00 48.91 -23.00
C LEU A 8 -26.64 48.62 -22.33
N THR A 9 -26.29 49.31 -21.26
CA THR A 9 -24.97 49.15 -20.60
C THR A 9 -25.01 48.39 -19.25
N LEU A 10 -26.16 47.84 -18.85
CA LEU A 10 -26.28 47.13 -17.57
C LEU A 10 -26.43 45.59 -17.68
N ALA A 11 -26.33 45.05 -18.88
CA ALA A 11 -26.51 43.61 -19.12
C ALA A 11 -25.22 42.84 -19.41
N LEU A 12 -24.03 43.46 -19.33
CA LEU A 12 -22.76 42.83 -19.71
C LEU A 12 -21.78 42.63 -18.56
N ALA A 13 -22.19 42.77 -17.32
CA ALA A 13 -21.29 42.67 -16.14
C ALA A 13 -21.56 41.47 -15.21
N LEU A 14 -22.32 40.45 -15.65
CA LEU A 14 -22.63 39.29 -14.81
C LEU A 14 -22.19 37.94 -15.39
N CYS A 15 -21.26 37.91 -16.32
CA CYS A 15 -20.66 36.71 -16.86
C CYS A 15 -19.15 36.72 -16.61
N GLY A 16 -18.70 36.35 -15.40
CA GLY A 16 -17.25 36.29 -15.21
C GLY A 16 -16.75 35.96 -13.83
N LEU A 17 -17.44 35.06 -13.10
CA LEU A 17 -16.84 34.38 -11.94
C LEU A 17 -17.31 32.93 -11.92
N ALA A 18 -17.01 32.21 -12.99
CA ALA A 18 -16.91 30.79 -12.87
C ALA A 18 -15.60 30.49 -12.09
N THR A 19 -15.69 30.54 -10.76
CA THR A 19 -14.69 29.91 -9.92
C THR A 19 -14.73 28.45 -10.28
N THR A 20 -13.76 27.99 -11.08
CA THR A 20 -13.43 26.58 -11.16
C THR A 20 -12.96 26.19 -9.77
N THR A 21 -13.89 25.75 -8.93
CA THR A 21 -13.54 24.89 -7.81
C THR A 21 -12.92 23.67 -8.46
N LEU A 22 -11.59 23.60 -8.49
CA LEU A 22 -10.88 22.33 -8.55
C LEU A 22 -11.47 21.52 -7.40
N ALA A 23 -12.40 20.63 -7.71
CA ALA A 23 -12.77 19.57 -6.80
C ALA A 23 -11.45 18.89 -6.48
N ALA A 24 -10.93 19.09 -5.28
CA ALA A 24 -9.94 18.21 -4.72
C ALA A 24 -10.57 16.84 -4.83
N ASP A 25 -9.98 15.99 -5.66
CA ASP A 25 -10.41 14.60 -5.83
C ASP A 25 -10.35 14.01 -4.44
N GLY A 26 -11.51 13.82 -3.81
CA GLY A 26 -11.64 13.34 -2.44
C GLY A 26 -11.35 11.84 -2.36
N SER A 27 -10.33 11.38 -3.08
CA SER A 27 -9.83 10.02 -2.96
C SER A 27 -9.32 9.84 -1.54
N GLN A 28 -9.94 8.92 -0.81
CA GLN A 28 -9.48 8.53 0.51
C GLN A 28 -8.00 8.12 0.40
N PRO A 29 -7.17 8.44 1.41
CA PRO A 29 -5.79 7.98 1.44
C PRO A 29 -5.72 6.47 1.22
N LEU A 30 -4.80 6.02 0.37
CA LEU A 30 -4.56 4.59 0.15
C LEU A 30 -4.20 3.94 1.49
N ARG A 31 -4.84 2.82 1.81
CA ARG A 31 -4.63 2.10 3.07
C ARG A 31 -3.92 0.79 2.82
N VAL A 32 -2.77 0.64 3.44
CA VAL A 32 -1.88 -0.52 3.27
C VAL A 32 -1.71 -1.23 4.61
N LEU A 33 -1.79 -2.56 4.63
CA LEU A 33 -1.57 -3.37 5.81
C LEU A 33 -0.24 -4.12 5.69
N ALA A 34 0.46 -4.26 6.81
CA ALA A 34 1.61 -5.16 6.94
C ALA A 34 1.58 -5.86 8.30
N SER A 35 2.07 -7.09 8.38
CA SER A 35 2.05 -7.86 9.62
C SER A 35 3.43 -8.25 10.13
N LEU A 36 4.39 -8.48 9.22
CA LEU A 36 5.75 -8.84 9.58
C LEU A 36 6.56 -7.59 9.95
N PRO A 37 7.45 -7.67 10.96
CA PRO A 37 8.28 -6.54 11.35
C PRO A 37 9.08 -5.96 10.19
N ILE A 38 9.62 -6.80 9.31
CA ILE A 38 10.43 -6.35 8.17
C ILE A 38 9.59 -5.62 7.12
N THR A 39 8.43 -6.15 6.71
CA THR A 39 7.58 -5.52 5.72
C THR A 39 6.95 -4.23 6.25
N TYR A 40 6.62 -4.21 7.52
CA TYR A 40 6.12 -3.01 8.18
C TYR A 40 7.21 -1.94 8.29
N GLY A 41 8.41 -2.29 8.77
CA GLY A 41 9.52 -1.33 8.93
C GLY A 41 9.97 -0.72 7.59
N LEU A 42 10.10 -1.53 6.53
CA LEU A 42 10.39 -1.01 5.20
C LEU A 42 9.26 -0.11 4.69
N GLY A 43 8.00 -0.52 4.90
CA GLY A 43 6.84 0.27 4.54
C GLY A 43 6.81 1.63 5.25
N GLU A 44 7.14 1.68 6.56
CA GLU A 44 7.24 2.95 7.31
C GLU A 44 8.28 3.91 6.71
N VAL A 45 9.41 3.38 6.27
CA VAL A 45 10.47 4.20 5.66
C VAL A 45 10.03 4.71 4.30
N LEU A 46 9.52 3.84 3.43
CA LEU A 46 9.13 4.17 2.07
C LEU A 46 7.93 5.12 2.00
N LEU A 47 6.97 4.96 2.90
CA LEU A 47 5.74 5.76 2.91
C LEU A 47 5.84 7.03 3.75
N LYS A 48 7.00 7.30 4.33
CA LYS A 48 7.22 8.50 5.13
C LYS A 48 7.04 9.77 4.29
N GLY A 49 6.14 10.65 4.73
CA GLY A 49 5.87 11.91 4.02
C GLY A 49 4.89 11.78 2.86
N THR A 50 4.30 10.61 2.65
CA THR A 50 3.18 10.39 1.73
C THR A 50 1.84 10.51 2.45
N ASP A 51 0.76 10.55 1.70
CA ASP A 51 -0.63 10.45 2.17
C ASP A 51 -1.12 8.99 2.31
N VAL A 52 -0.26 8.00 2.03
CA VAL A 52 -0.59 6.58 2.18
C VAL A 52 -0.58 6.18 3.65
N SER A 53 -1.66 5.58 4.13
CA SER A 53 -1.77 5.08 5.49
C SER A 53 -1.23 3.65 5.58
N LEU A 54 -0.24 3.43 6.42
CA LEU A 54 0.28 2.09 6.72
C LEU A 54 -0.19 1.65 8.10
N GLU A 55 -0.90 0.53 8.17
CA GLU A 55 -1.41 -0.03 9.41
C GLU A 55 -0.81 -1.41 9.69
N ARG A 56 -0.54 -1.66 10.97
CA ARG A 56 -0.03 -2.95 11.42
C ARG A 56 -1.19 -3.92 11.67
N ALA A 57 -1.24 -5.01 10.91
CA ALA A 57 -2.31 -6.00 11.01
C ALA A 57 -2.15 -6.97 12.20
N ALA A 58 -0.94 -7.10 12.75
CA ALA A 58 -0.65 -7.97 13.89
C ALA A 58 0.11 -7.21 15.00
N PRO A 59 0.03 -7.66 16.27
CA PRO A 59 0.88 -7.11 17.33
C PRO A 59 2.37 -7.14 16.96
N ALA A 60 3.09 -6.07 17.29
CA ALA A 60 4.49 -5.90 16.87
C ALA A 60 5.43 -7.01 17.35
N ASN A 61 5.12 -7.62 18.48
CA ASN A 61 5.89 -8.70 19.10
C ASN A 61 5.40 -10.10 18.73
N LEU A 62 4.44 -10.21 17.80
CA LEU A 62 3.91 -11.52 17.38
C LEU A 62 4.86 -12.16 16.35
N PRO A 63 5.46 -13.33 16.66
CA PRO A 63 6.28 -14.05 15.68
C PRO A 63 5.49 -14.43 14.42
N GLY A 64 6.13 -14.39 13.25
CA GLY A 64 5.52 -14.79 11.98
C GLY A 64 4.86 -16.17 12.05
N SER A 65 5.55 -17.16 12.63
CA SER A 65 5.04 -18.53 12.81
C SER A 65 3.73 -18.63 13.60
N ARG A 66 3.35 -17.61 14.37
CA ARG A 66 2.10 -17.54 15.12
C ARG A 66 1.00 -16.73 14.44
N GLN A 67 1.31 -16.07 13.33
CA GLN A 67 0.35 -15.16 12.69
C GLN A 67 -0.86 -15.90 12.12
N THR A 68 -0.69 -17.08 11.54
CA THR A 68 -1.81 -17.89 11.04
C THR A 68 -2.81 -18.22 12.16
N ALA A 69 -2.32 -18.71 13.29
CA ALA A 69 -3.18 -19.01 14.44
C ALA A 69 -3.84 -17.73 15.03
N TYR A 70 -3.11 -16.62 15.01
CA TYR A 70 -3.65 -15.33 15.47
C TYR A 70 -4.78 -14.84 14.56
N PHE A 71 -4.56 -14.82 13.25
CA PHE A 71 -5.54 -14.32 12.28
C PHE A 71 -6.74 -15.23 12.04
N THR A 72 -6.61 -16.51 12.33
CA THR A 72 -7.75 -17.46 12.31
C THR A 72 -8.47 -17.58 13.66
N GLY A 73 -7.90 -17.02 14.73
CA GLY A 73 -8.43 -17.04 16.08
C GLY A 73 -8.77 -15.62 16.58
N ARG A 74 -8.14 -15.22 17.68
CA ARG A 74 -8.48 -13.98 18.40
C ARG A 74 -8.29 -12.70 17.58
N GLY A 75 -7.41 -12.67 16.59
CA GLY A 75 -7.16 -11.54 15.72
C GLY A 75 -8.08 -11.44 14.51
N ALA A 76 -8.88 -12.49 14.23
CA ALA A 76 -9.71 -12.56 13.04
C ALA A 76 -10.69 -11.38 12.90
N PRO A 77 -11.43 -10.95 13.93
CA PRO A 77 -12.34 -9.82 13.79
C PRO A 77 -11.62 -8.49 13.51
N ALA A 78 -10.46 -8.28 14.14
CA ALA A 78 -9.66 -7.09 13.92
C ALA A 78 -9.10 -7.04 12.50
N LEU A 79 -8.54 -8.15 12.00
CA LEU A 79 -8.05 -8.23 10.64
C LEU A 79 -9.18 -8.04 9.61
N ALA A 80 -10.34 -8.66 9.83
CA ALA A 80 -11.49 -8.50 8.93
C ALA A 80 -11.91 -7.04 8.81
N LYS A 81 -11.96 -6.31 9.93
CA LYS A 81 -12.26 -4.87 9.94
C LYS A 81 -11.23 -4.06 9.16
N LEU A 82 -9.93 -4.27 9.45
CA LEU A 82 -8.85 -3.57 8.74
C LEU A 82 -8.87 -3.86 7.23
N ALA A 83 -9.04 -5.13 6.86
CA ALA A 83 -9.01 -5.57 5.48
C ALA A 83 -10.20 -5.05 4.65
N THR A 84 -11.36 -4.81 5.28
CA THR A 84 -12.54 -4.28 4.59
C THR A 84 -12.24 -2.92 3.92
N ASP A 85 -11.47 -2.08 4.60
CA ASP A 85 -11.15 -0.72 4.16
C ASP A 85 -9.75 -0.61 3.56
N ALA A 86 -8.97 -1.70 3.51
CA ALA A 86 -7.62 -1.68 2.97
C ALA A 86 -7.60 -1.87 1.46
N ASP A 87 -6.70 -1.17 0.79
CA ASP A 87 -6.46 -1.27 -0.65
C ASP A 87 -5.40 -2.32 -0.97
N ALA A 88 -4.38 -2.44 -0.09
CA ALA A 88 -3.29 -3.39 -0.30
C ALA A 88 -2.77 -3.99 1.01
N VAL A 89 -2.06 -5.10 0.87
CA VAL A 89 -1.24 -5.72 1.92
C VAL A 89 0.19 -5.89 1.43
N ILE A 90 1.15 -5.75 2.33
CA ILE A 90 2.57 -6.06 2.07
C ILE A 90 2.90 -7.39 2.74
N GLY A 91 3.20 -8.38 1.93
CA GLY A 91 3.54 -9.75 2.34
C GLY A 91 4.87 -10.24 1.80
N LEU A 92 5.14 -11.53 2.02
CA LEU A 92 6.36 -12.24 1.59
C LEU A 92 6.05 -13.62 1.01
N ARG A 93 4.90 -13.81 0.39
CA ARG A 93 4.42 -15.14 -0.02
C ARG A 93 5.31 -15.86 -1.04
N SER A 94 6.03 -15.13 -1.86
CA SER A 94 7.00 -15.73 -2.78
C SER A 94 8.16 -16.45 -2.06
N LEU A 95 8.47 -16.06 -0.83
CA LEU A 95 9.50 -16.66 0.01
C LEU A 95 8.95 -17.51 1.15
N TRP A 96 7.84 -17.08 1.68
CA TRP A 96 7.12 -17.76 2.76
C TRP A 96 5.68 -18.02 2.32
N PRO A 97 5.43 -19.15 1.63
CA PRO A 97 4.11 -19.46 1.07
C PRO A 97 2.98 -19.49 2.10
N ASP A 98 3.33 -19.72 3.38
CA ASP A 98 2.39 -19.76 4.51
C ASP A 98 2.12 -18.37 5.11
N ASP A 99 2.59 -17.29 4.51
CA ASP A 99 2.22 -15.92 4.93
C ASP A 99 0.70 -15.74 4.87
N PRO A 100 0.04 -15.60 6.03
CA PRO A 100 -1.41 -15.64 6.11
C PRO A 100 -2.09 -14.31 5.79
N LEU A 101 -1.33 -13.20 5.72
CA LEU A 101 -1.92 -11.86 5.68
C LEU A 101 -2.84 -11.67 4.47
N TYR A 102 -2.31 -11.88 3.26
CA TYR A 102 -3.09 -11.68 2.03
C TYR A 102 -4.26 -12.66 1.91
N PRO A 103 -4.08 -13.99 2.01
CA PRO A 103 -5.18 -14.93 1.79
C PRO A 103 -6.31 -14.78 2.81
N ILE A 104 -6.01 -14.33 4.04
CA ILE A 104 -7.05 -14.10 5.05
C ILE A 104 -7.72 -12.74 4.82
N SER A 105 -6.97 -11.67 4.55
CA SER A 105 -7.52 -10.35 4.25
C SER A 105 -8.45 -10.37 3.04
N ARG A 106 -8.10 -11.15 2.00
CA ARG A 106 -8.90 -11.30 0.79
C ARG A 106 -10.29 -11.89 1.04
N ARG A 107 -10.51 -12.60 2.13
CA ARG A 107 -11.84 -13.12 2.50
C ARG A 107 -12.81 -12.01 2.87
N SER A 108 -12.29 -10.90 3.41
CA SER A 108 -13.09 -9.72 3.79
C SER A 108 -13.13 -8.68 2.67
N ASN A 109 -12.13 -8.64 1.80
CA ASN A 109 -12.03 -7.70 0.69
C ASN A 109 -11.38 -8.35 -0.53
N ILE A 110 -12.20 -8.77 -1.48
CA ILE A 110 -11.71 -9.44 -2.70
C ILE A 110 -10.87 -8.53 -3.60
N ARG A 111 -11.00 -7.21 -3.45
CA ARG A 111 -10.28 -6.21 -4.26
C ARG A 111 -8.89 -5.88 -3.71
N ILE A 112 -8.57 -6.38 -2.51
CA ILE A 112 -7.28 -6.08 -1.87
C ILE A 112 -6.13 -6.58 -2.74
N ILE A 113 -5.12 -5.75 -2.91
CA ILE A 113 -3.94 -6.04 -3.74
C ILE A 113 -2.82 -6.57 -2.86
N GLU A 114 -2.07 -7.56 -3.35
CA GLU A 114 -0.85 -8.03 -2.69
C GLU A 114 0.38 -7.34 -3.28
N VAL A 115 1.16 -6.70 -2.43
CA VAL A 115 2.53 -6.27 -2.69
C VAL A 115 3.45 -7.31 -2.07
N ASP A 116 4.12 -8.12 -2.88
CA ASP A 116 5.08 -9.10 -2.38
C ASP A 116 6.47 -8.45 -2.31
N ALA A 117 6.97 -8.24 -1.10
CA ALA A 117 8.23 -7.54 -0.88
C ALA A 117 9.47 -8.23 -1.49
N ALA A 118 9.34 -9.48 -1.92
CA ALA A 118 10.45 -10.24 -2.48
C ALA A 118 10.34 -10.46 -4.00
N ARG A 119 9.18 -10.16 -4.59
CA ARG A 119 8.91 -10.40 -6.00
C ARG A 119 8.09 -9.26 -6.59
N PRO A 120 8.64 -8.50 -7.55
CA PRO A 120 7.90 -7.42 -8.20
C PRO A 120 6.71 -7.98 -9.01
N VAL A 121 5.63 -7.21 -9.05
CA VAL A 121 4.39 -7.59 -9.74
C VAL A 121 4.61 -7.84 -11.24
N ASP A 122 5.45 -7.05 -11.89
CA ASP A 122 5.62 -7.09 -13.34
C ASP A 122 6.97 -7.65 -13.83
N GLY A 123 7.83 -8.08 -12.92
CA GLY A 123 9.17 -8.55 -13.27
C GLY A 123 10.12 -7.47 -13.80
N ALA A 124 9.79 -6.18 -13.66
CA ALA A 124 10.65 -5.07 -14.09
C ALA A 124 11.95 -5.01 -13.27
N LEU A 125 11.91 -5.49 -12.04
CA LEU A 125 13.05 -5.61 -11.17
C LEU A 125 13.36 -7.09 -10.92
N PRO A 126 14.64 -7.46 -10.68
CA PRO A 126 14.96 -8.80 -10.22
C PRO A 126 14.39 -8.99 -8.80
N GLY A 127 13.83 -10.16 -8.55
CA GLY A 127 13.47 -10.59 -7.19
C GLY A 127 14.72 -10.71 -6.30
N ILE A 128 14.50 -10.93 -4.99
CA ILE A 128 15.62 -11.13 -4.07
C ILE A 128 16.30 -12.48 -4.28
N ALA A 129 17.60 -12.52 -4.02
CA ALA A 129 18.37 -13.75 -4.06
C ALA A 129 18.13 -14.53 -2.76
N VAL A 130 17.69 -15.77 -2.87
CA VAL A 130 17.50 -16.68 -1.74
C VAL A 130 18.56 -17.75 -1.77
N GLN A 131 19.26 -17.90 -0.66
CA GLN A 131 20.26 -18.96 -0.52
C GLN A 131 19.64 -20.20 0.14
N PRO A 132 20.19 -21.42 -0.15
CA PRO A 132 19.80 -22.61 0.59
C PRO A 132 19.93 -22.39 2.09
N GLY A 133 18.93 -22.79 2.85
CA GLY A 133 19.00 -22.78 4.31
C GLY A 133 19.85 -23.93 4.82
N ASN A 134 20.26 -23.86 6.09
CA ASN A 134 21.00 -24.94 6.76
C ASN A 134 20.12 -26.17 7.06
N GLN A 135 18.86 -26.15 6.72
CA GLN A 135 17.94 -27.27 6.87
C GLN A 135 17.82 -28.04 5.55
N VAL A 136 17.70 -29.37 5.65
CA VAL A 136 17.79 -30.32 4.54
C VAL A 136 16.79 -30.02 3.40
N ASP A 137 15.70 -29.28 3.67
CA ASP A 137 14.61 -29.06 2.72
C ASP A 137 14.19 -27.58 2.54
N GLY A 138 15.01 -26.60 2.96
CA GLY A 138 14.53 -25.23 3.00
C GLY A 138 15.47 -24.17 2.47
N LEU A 139 14.88 -23.18 1.83
CA LEU A 139 15.50 -21.89 1.59
C LEU A 139 15.59 -21.13 2.92
N ASN A 140 16.58 -20.24 3.04
CA ASN A 140 16.65 -19.36 4.20
C ASN A 140 15.36 -18.55 4.33
N SER A 141 14.61 -18.77 5.40
CA SER A 141 13.33 -18.11 5.65
C SER A 141 13.47 -16.64 6.11
N GLN A 142 14.71 -16.18 6.31
CA GLN A 142 15.01 -14.82 6.73
C GLN A 142 16.00 -14.13 5.77
N PRO A 143 15.69 -14.03 4.47
CA PRO A 143 16.60 -13.50 3.46
C PRO A 143 16.94 -12.01 3.68
N TRP A 144 16.13 -11.29 4.43
CA TRP A 144 16.37 -9.89 4.80
C TRP A 144 17.51 -9.67 5.78
N LEU A 145 18.05 -10.73 6.40
CA LEU A 145 19.27 -10.63 7.20
C LEU A 145 20.49 -10.28 6.35
N ALA A 146 20.44 -10.52 5.05
CA ALA A 146 21.43 -10.01 4.12
C ALA A 146 21.06 -8.58 3.69
N SER A 147 21.94 -7.61 3.95
CA SER A 147 21.70 -6.19 3.66
C SER A 147 21.34 -5.93 2.19
N ASN A 148 21.96 -6.64 1.26
CA ASN A 148 21.65 -6.53 -0.17
C ASN A 148 20.20 -6.95 -0.48
N ASN A 149 19.70 -7.98 0.18
CA ASN A 149 18.31 -8.40 0.00
C ASN A 149 17.33 -7.40 0.60
N MET A 150 17.66 -6.82 1.75
CA MET A 150 16.83 -5.80 2.37
C MET A 150 16.70 -4.56 1.46
N GLY A 151 17.79 -4.11 0.84
CA GLY A 151 17.77 -3.04 -0.16
C GLY A 151 16.88 -3.41 -1.37
N ARG A 152 17.03 -4.62 -1.91
CA ARG A 152 16.18 -5.09 -3.02
C ARG A 152 14.71 -5.22 -2.65
N MET A 153 14.41 -5.65 -1.44
CA MET A 153 13.03 -5.67 -0.95
C MET A 153 12.43 -4.26 -0.91
N ALA A 154 13.23 -3.27 -0.48
CA ALA A 154 12.80 -1.88 -0.50
C ALA A 154 12.53 -1.40 -1.94
N ASP A 155 13.43 -1.70 -2.90
CA ASP A 155 13.24 -1.33 -4.31
C ASP A 155 11.98 -1.97 -4.91
N VAL A 156 11.74 -3.26 -4.64
CA VAL A 156 10.54 -3.98 -5.11
C VAL A 156 9.27 -3.37 -4.52
N MET A 157 9.27 -3.16 -3.21
CA MET A 157 8.13 -2.53 -2.53
C MET A 157 7.88 -1.11 -3.05
N ALA A 158 8.94 -0.30 -3.24
CA ALA A 158 8.82 1.06 -3.75
C ALA A 158 8.17 1.09 -5.13
N ALA A 159 8.65 0.25 -6.06
CA ALA A 159 8.10 0.15 -7.41
C ALA A 159 6.61 -0.21 -7.42
N ASP A 160 6.20 -1.17 -6.62
CA ASP A 160 4.80 -1.61 -6.56
C ASP A 160 3.90 -0.61 -5.81
N LEU A 161 4.41 0.02 -4.74
CA LEU A 161 3.68 1.08 -4.02
C LEU A 161 3.49 2.33 -4.89
N VAL A 162 4.47 2.72 -5.69
CA VAL A 162 4.33 3.83 -6.67
C VAL A 162 3.24 3.55 -7.69
N ARG A 163 3.03 2.30 -8.10
CA ARG A 163 1.92 1.93 -9.00
C ARG A 163 0.57 2.07 -8.34
N LEU A 164 0.47 1.72 -7.07
CA LEU A 164 -0.76 1.86 -6.30
C LEU A 164 -1.06 3.32 -5.96
N ALA A 165 -0.02 4.11 -5.67
CA ALA A 165 -0.11 5.52 -5.30
C ALA A 165 0.84 6.37 -6.15
N PRO A 166 0.53 6.66 -7.44
CA PRO A 166 1.41 7.42 -8.32
C PRO A 166 1.74 8.83 -7.81
N THR A 167 0.84 9.42 -7.06
CA THR A 167 1.03 10.75 -6.44
C THR A 167 2.08 10.73 -5.34
N ALA A 168 2.32 9.59 -4.70
CA ALA A 168 3.31 9.41 -3.65
C ALA A 168 4.74 9.18 -4.20
N LYS A 169 4.90 8.99 -5.51
CA LYS A 169 6.20 8.70 -6.15
C LYS A 169 7.34 9.60 -5.71
N PRO A 170 7.21 10.96 -5.66
CA PRO A 170 8.33 11.82 -5.29
C PRO A 170 8.85 11.65 -3.86
N ALA A 171 8.05 11.05 -2.98
CA ALA A 171 8.43 10.78 -1.60
C ALA A 171 8.94 9.35 -1.38
N ILE A 172 8.53 8.40 -2.26
CA ILE A 172 8.93 7.00 -2.19
C ILE A 172 10.32 6.78 -2.85
N GLU A 173 10.64 7.49 -3.92
CA GLU A 173 11.92 7.45 -4.66
C GLU A 173 12.92 8.48 -4.11
#